data_5d24eb9699746e8eff9d8819c56c5ee7
#
_entry.id   5d24eb9699746e8eff9d8819c56c5ee7
#
_cell.length_a   1.000
_cell.length_b   1.000
_cell.length_c   1.000
_cell.angle_alpha   90.00
_cell.angle_beta   90.00
_cell.angle_gamma   90.00
#
_symmetry.space_group_name_H-M   'P 1'
#
loop_
_entity.id
_entity.type
_entity.pdbx_description
1 polymer ?
#
loop_
_entity_poly.entity_id
_entity_poly.type
_entity_poly.pdbx_seq_one_letter_code
_entity_poly.pdbx_strand_id
1 'polypeptide(L)'
;MLSEGRRRLLASLAAAPLAASLAGCGIVARSRTVPDDTPAGARLAATRLAKLEHQWARTAWRYIENNTDYDSGLVAGSDRGGTFTAWNAGDTMAALVAARELEIIDAREFDLRLGRVLGFLATMDLSKGMLPNKAYSVVSGKMVNFGNREEDIGWSALDVGRLLLWLRITGQRHPAFREYTDRVVLRWSFCEVLDDCGVLYGTQRNGAQWQRYQEGRLGYEQLAGAGYAAWGFDARRSVELPPMQQSNIHGIAVHYDARDPRTTGAQNPVLTMPWALLGMELGWQRPAPGAAWKAIADEVMRVQEERWRRDKLLTARSDYQMREAPYVVLDSIFASGYAWNTIGSDGKEYEKLALVATRAAFAMGALWPGDYTQRLVDSVQRLYDPDRGWFEGRFEAGGAPHAHITLNTNAAVLEALLFKVTGPFYTPDPVPGHFELRTRDTFARLNRCWPAERGACTAAR
;
A
#
# COMPACT_ATOMS: atom_id res chain seq x y z
N MET A 1 -6.73 -69.98 -40.53
CA MET A 1 -5.75 -70.53 -41.51
C MET A 1 -4.52 -69.59 -41.37
N LEU A 2 -3.51 -70.11 -40.69
CA LEU A 2 -2.13 -70.35 -41.14
C LEU A 2 -1.40 -69.03 -41.51
N SER A 3 -0.18 -68.65 -41.05
CA SER A 3 0.89 -69.36 -40.31
C SER A 3 2.02 -68.29 -40.11
N GLU A 4 2.60 -68.32 -38.98
CA GLU A 4 4.01 -68.47 -38.64
C GLU A 4 5.10 -68.07 -39.63
N GLY A 5 6.09 -67.33 -39.13
CA GLY A 5 7.44 -67.57 -39.64
C GLY A 5 8.52 -66.52 -39.29
N ARG A 6 9.22 -66.71 -38.18
CA ARG A 6 10.68 -66.67 -37.96
C ARG A 6 11.46 -65.35 -38.07
N ARG A 7 11.94 -64.81 -36.95
CA ARG A 7 13.25 -65.05 -36.28
C ARG A 7 14.46 -64.29 -36.83
N ARG A 8 14.96 -63.38 -35.95
CA ARG A 8 16.37 -63.03 -35.61
C ARG A 8 17.15 -62.17 -36.55
N LEU A 9 17.58 -61.02 -36.05
CA LEU A 9 19.00 -60.79 -35.66
C LEU A 9 19.15 -59.48 -34.87
N LEU A 10 20.03 -59.59 -33.85
CA LEU A 10 20.46 -58.56 -32.92
C LEU A 10 21.26 -57.47 -33.62
N ALA A 11 21.02 -56.17 -33.28
CA ALA A 11 22.06 -55.15 -33.21
C ALA A 11 21.67 -54.13 -32.19
N SER A 12 22.46 -54.02 -31.16
CA SER A 12 22.40 -53.06 -30.06
C SER A 12 22.60 -51.65 -30.58
N LEU A 13 21.66 -50.72 -30.30
CA LEU A 13 21.90 -49.29 -30.31
C LEU A 13 21.14 -48.69 -29.14
N ALA A 14 21.88 -48.03 -28.27
CA ALA A 14 21.40 -47.35 -27.05
C ALA A 14 20.39 -46.29 -27.40
N ALA A 15 19.14 -46.44 -26.99
CA ALA A 15 18.12 -45.40 -27.00
C ALA A 15 18.17 -44.65 -25.67
N ALA A 16 18.65 -43.40 -25.70
CA ALA A 16 18.46 -42.46 -24.61
C ALA A 16 16.98 -42.09 -24.54
N PRO A 17 16.33 -42.05 -23.37
CA PRO A 17 14.98 -41.57 -23.28
C PRO A 17 14.97 -40.02 -23.42
N LEU A 18 14.36 -39.53 -24.48
CA LEU A 18 13.88 -38.15 -24.53
C LEU A 18 12.75 -37.99 -23.49
N ALA A 19 13.10 -37.51 -22.32
CA ALA A 19 12.14 -36.95 -21.38
C ALA A 19 11.64 -35.61 -21.96
N ALA A 20 10.46 -35.62 -22.56
CA ALA A 20 9.73 -34.40 -22.87
C ALA A 20 9.30 -33.76 -21.56
N SER A 21 10.12 -32.80 -21.07
CA SER A 21 9.76 -31.96 -19.95
C SER A 21 8.68 -30.96 -20.42
N LEU A 22 7.43 -31.18 -20.01
CA LEU A 22 6.41 -30.17 -19.96
C LEU A 22 6.89 -29.10 -18.97
N ALA A 23 7.57 -28.07 -19.48
CA ALA A 23 7.89 -26.89 -18.72
C ALA A 23 6.61 -26.07 -18.54
N GLY A 24 5.87 -26.37 -17.48
CA GLY A 24 4.94 -25.42 -16.91
C GLY A 24 5.73 -24.19 -16.50
N CYS A 25 5.34 -23.02 -17.00
CA CYS A 25 5.91 -21.72 -16.60
C CYS A 25 5.58 -21.42 -15.13
N GLY A 26 6.19 -22.15 -14.20
CA GLY A 26 6.28 -21.77 -12.81
C GLY A 26 7.45 -20.80 -12.67
N ILE A 27 7.19 -19.60 -12.18
CA ILE A 27 8.23 -18.62 -11.81
C ILE A 27 8.99 -19.21 -10.61
N VAL A 28 10.09 -19.92 -10.86
CA VAL A 28 11.00 -20.35 -9.80
C VAL A 28 12.16 -19.38 -9.79
N ALA A 29 12.06 -18.33 -8.97
CA ALA A 29 13.20 -17.49 -8.67
C ALA A 29 14.22 -18.33 -7.89
N ARG A 30 15.30 -18.74 -8.53
CA ARG A 30 16.46 -19.28 -7.83
C ARG A 30 17.17 -18.13 -7.12
N SER A 31 17.14 -18.11 -5.81
CA SER A 31 18.00 -17.28 -4.99
C SER A 31 19.46 -17.59 -5.36
N ARG A 32 20.08 -16.73 -6.18
CA ARG A 32 21.53 -16.64 -6.22
C ARG A 32 21.92 -15.80 -5.03
N THR A 33 22.63 -16.35 -4.09
CA THR A 33 23.38 -15.59 -3.10
C THR A 33 24.39 -14.71 -3.85
N VAL A 34 24.00 -13.47 -4.09
CA VAL A 34 24.92 -12.43 -4.53
C VAL A 34 25.78 -12.12 -3.30
N PRO A 35 27.12 -12.07 -3.41
CA PRO A 35 27.96 -11.62 -2.31
C PRO A 35 27.51 -10.23 -1.85
N ASP A 36 27.38 -10.05 -0.55
CA ASP A 36 26.96 -8.80 0.08
C ASP A 36 28.13 -7.80 0.03
N ASP A 37 28.27 -7.09 -1.09
CA ASP A 37 29.27 -6.01 -1.28
C ASP A 37 28.78 -4.66 -0.73
N THR A 38 27.87 -4.65 0.23
CA THR A 38 27.45 -3.42 0.91
C THR A 38 28.59 -2.95 1.83
N PRO A 39 29.09 -1.69 1.68
CA PRO A 39 30.13 -1.17 2.54
C PRO A 39 29.74 -1.27 4.00
N ALA A 40 30.58 -1.87 4.82
CA ALA A 40 30.36 -2.17 6.24
C ALA A 40 30.22 -0.94 7.16
N GLY A 41 29.97 0.25 6.63
CA GLY A 41 29.91 1.53 7.35
C GLY A 41 28.54 2.13 7.62
N ALA A 42 27.45 1.56 7.13
CA ALA A 42 26.10 2.15 7.22
C ALA A 42 25.06 1.25 7.87
N ARG A 43 25.43 0.16 8.51
CA ARG A 43 24.49 -0.56 9.39
C ARG A 43 24.39 0.21 10.70
N LEU A 44 23.37 1.07 10.83
CA LEU A 44 22.78 1.36 12.13
C LEU A 44 22.59 0.00 12.82
N ALA A 45 23.12 -0.17 14.01
CA ALA A 45 23.01 -1.42 14.75
C ALA A 45 21.54 -1.85 14.75
N ALA A 46 21.21 -2.92 14.06
CA ALA A 46 19.84 -3.37 13.87
C ALA A 46 19.23 -3.59 15.25
N THR A 47 18.32 -2.72 15.64
CA THR A 47 17.58 -2.85 16.88
C THR A 47 16.66 -4.02 16.70
N ARG A 48 16.91 -5.14 17.36
CA ARG A 48 16.01 -6.30 17.30
C ARG A 48 14.72 -5.97 18.02
N LEU A 49 13.60 -6.44 17.49
CA LEU A 49 12.33 -6.38 18.19
C LEU A 49 12.41 -7.06 19.55
N ALA A 50 11.76 -6.48 20.56
CA ALA A 50 11.53 -7.14 21.82
C ALA A 50 10.64 -8.39 21.61
N LYS A 51 10.73 -9.38 22.51
CA LYS A 51 9.95 -10.62 22.42
C LYS A 51 8.44 -10.35 22.24
N LEU A 52 7.91 -9.36 22.94
CA LEU A 52 6.50 -8.99 22.84
C LEU A 52 6.16 -8.38 21.47
N GLU A 53 7.02 -7.52 20.96
CA GLU A 53 6.83 -6.92 19.62
C GLU A 53 6.89 -7.98 18.52
N HIS A 54 7.76 -8.97 18.67
CA HIS A 54 7.80 -10.11 17.75
C HIS A 54 6.50 -10.95 17.81
N GLN A 55 5.87 -11.09 18.98
CA GLN A 55 4.55 -11.71 19.10
C GLN A 55 3.48 -10.86 18.40
N TRP A 56 3.52 -9.53 18.54
CA TRP A 56 2.60 -8.63 17.84
C TRP A 56 2.73 -8.75 16.31
N ALA A 57 3.96 -8.84 15.81
CA ALA A 57 4.20 -9.06 14.40
C ALA A 57 3.62 -10.40 13.91
N ARG A 58 3.79 -11.49 14.68
CA ARG A 58 3.17 -12.79 14.37
C ARG A 58 1.64 -12.73 14.38
N THR A 59 1.05 -11.99 15.32
CA THR A 59 -0.40 -11.79 15.36
C THR A 59 -0.89 -11.07 14.10
N ALA A 60 -0.19 -10.02 13.66
CA ALA A 60 -0.52 -9.35 12.40
C ALA A 60 -0.36 -10.28 11.19
N TRP A 61 0.68 -11.12 11.18
CA TRP A 61 0.90 -12.09 10.11
C TRP A 61 -0.21 -13.15 10.02
N ARG A 62 -0.85 -13.53 11.15
CA ARG A 62 -2.02 -14.45 11.14
C ARG A 62 -3.13 -13.98 10.23
N TYR A 63 -3.35 -12.66 10.14
CA TYR A 63 -4.32 -12.14 9.19
C TYR A 63 -3.98 -12.54 7.75
N ILE A 64 -2.72 -12.37 7.34
CA ILE A 64 -2.27 -12.69 5.99
C ILE A 64 -2.44 -14.19 5.71
N GLU A 65 -2.03 -15.05 6.65
CA GLU A 65 -2.17 -16.50 6.52
C GLU A 65 -3.63 -16.92 6.30
N ASN A 66 -4.55 -16.37 7.08
CA ASN A 66 -5.95 -16.79 7.10
C ASN A 66 -6.82 -16.19 6.00
N ASN A 67 -6.37 -15.08 5.40
CA ASN A 67 -7.15 -14.34 4.41
C ASN A 67 -6.52 -14.36 3.02
N THR A 68 -5.47 -15.16 2.81
CA THR A 68 -4.88 -15.40 1.48
C THR A 68 -5.65 -16.53 0.79
N ASP A 69 -6.21 -16.26 -0.37
CA ASP A 69 -6.72 -17.30 -1.26
C ASP A 69 -5.55 -18.11 -1.83
N TYR A 70 -5.65 -19.43 -1.77
CA TYR A 70 -4.55 -20.31 -2.13
C TYR A 70 -4.21 -20.27 -3.62
N ASP A 71 -5.22 -20.18 -4.48
CA ASP A 71 -5.05 -20.27 -5.92
C ASP A 71 -4.62 -18.93 -6.53
N SER A 72 -5.27 -17.83 -6.14
CA SER A 72 -4.95 -16.50 -6.63
C SER A 72 -3.74 -15.86 -5.95
N GLY A 73 -3.46 -16.23 -4.71
CA GLY A 73 -2.46 -15.57 -3.86
C GLY A 73 -2.89 -14.21 -3.32
N LEU A 74 -4.14 -13.80 -3.58
CA LEU A 74 -4.67 -12.51 -3.13
C LEU A 74 -5.08 -12.57 -1.66
N VAL A 75 -4.84 -11.46 -0.95
CA VAL A 75 -5.23 -11.31 0.45
C VAL A 75 -6.49 -10.45 0.54
N ALA A 76 -7.54 -10.96 1.15
CA ALA A 76 -8.78 -10.20 1.32
C ALA A 76 -8.55 -8.89 2.12
N GLY A 77 -9.23 -7.81 1.73
CA GLY A 77 -9.10 -6.51 2.40
C GLY A 77 -9.69 -6.48 3.81
N SER A 78 -10.68 -7.33 4.10
CA SER A 78 -11.24 -7.53 5.44
C SER A 78 -11.33 -9.01 5.77
N ASP A 79 -11.30 -9.34 7.05
CA ASP A 79 -11.33 -10.73 7.51
C ASP A 79 -12.56 -11.48 6.97
N ARG A 80 -12.28 -12.60 6.27
CA ARG A 80 -13.27 -13.40 5.54
C ARG A 80 -14.04 -12.61 4.46
N GLY A 81 -13.43 -11.52 3.97
CA GLY A 81 -13.97 -10.73 2.87
C GLY A 81 -13.73 -11.38 1.51
N GLY A 82 -14.44 -10.87 0.50
CA GLY A 82 -14.34 -11.40 -0.88
C GLY A 82 -13.59 -10.48 -1.85
N THR A 83 -13.15 -9.31 -1.42
CA THR A 83 -12.58 -8.29 -2.29
C THR A 83 -11.15 -7.92 -1.93
N PHE A 84 -10.41 -7.52 -2.95
CA PHE A 84 -9.02 -7.07 -2.90
C PHE A 84 -8.90 -5.80 -3.76
N THR A 85 -8.21 -4.78 -3.31
CA THR A 85 -8.01 -3.51 -4.02
C THR A 85 -6.54 -3.30 -4.42
N ALA A 86 -6.26 -2.31 -5.28
CA ALA A 86 -4.89 -1.93 -5.59
C ALA A 86 -4.13 -1.43 -4.34
N TRP A 87 -4.83 -0.78 -3.38
CA TRP A 87 -4.28 -0.45 -2.07
C TRP A 87 -3.88 -1.69 -1.29
N ASN A 88 -4.76 -2.70 -1.28
CA ASN A 88 -4.48 -3.98 -0.60
C ASN A 88 -3.29 -4.74 -1.23
N ALA A 89 -3.01 -4.54 -2.52
CA ALA A 89 -1.80 -5.07 -3.14
C ALA A 89 -0.54 -4.44 -2.52
N GLY A 90 -0.55 -3.12 -2.30
CA GLY A 90 0.51 -2.42 -1.57
C GLY A 90 0.67 -2.94 -0.15
N ASP A 91 -0.43 -3.04 0.61
CA ASP A 91 -0.44 -3.60 1.97
C ASP A 91 0.09 -5.04 2.02
N THR A 92 -0.28 -5.87 1.03
CA THR A 92 0.19 -7.26 0.95
C THR A 92 1.70 -7.31 0.74
N MET A 93 2.24 -6.49 -0.17
CA MET A 93 3.69 -6.41 -0.38
C MET A 93 4.41 -5.89 0.86
N ALA A 94 3.85 -4.87 1.54
CA ALA A 94 4.35 -4.35 2.81
C ALA A 94 4.44 -5.45 3.87
N ALA A 95 3.35 -6.18 4.05
CA ALA A 95 3.27 -7.28 5.00
C ALA A 95 4.25 -8.41 4.68
N LEU A 96 4.41 -8.78 3.39
CA LEU A 96 5.35 -9.81 2.95
C LEU A 96 6.80 -9.40 3.20
N VAL A 97 7.18 -8.17 2.82
CA VAL A 97 8.52 -7.63 3.06
C VAL A 97 8.80 -7.58 4.56
N ALA A 98 7.85 -7.07 5.35
CA ALA A 98 8.00 -7.00 6.80
C ALA A 98 8.12 -8.40 7.43
N ALA A 99 7.27 -9.34 7.06
CA ALA A 99 7.32 -10.70 7.60
C ALA A 99 8.63 -11.42 7.25
N ARG A 100 9.18 -11.20 6.05
CA ARG A 100 10.47 -11.73 5.62
C ARG A 100 11.62 -11.14 6.41
N GLU A 101 11.66 -9.82 6.56
CA GLU A 101 12.77 -9.12 7.21
C GLU A 101 12.74 -9.19 8.74
N LEU A 102 11.55 -9.38 9.31
CA LEU A 102 11.36 -9.69 10.74
C LEU A 102 11.52 -11.20 11.05
N GLU A 103 11.91 -12.01 10.07
CA GLU A 103 12.11 -13.46 10.23
C GLU A 103 10.86 -14.23 10.71
N ILE A 104 9.66 -13.73 10.33
CA ILE A 104 8.39 -14.40 10.60
C ILE A 104 8.18 -15.54 9.61
N ILE A 105 8.55 -15.31 8.35
CA ILE A 105 8.54 -16.30 7.26
C ILE A 105 9.95 -16.48 6.69
N ASP A 106 10.18 -17.64 6.14
CA ASP A 106 11.44 -17.94 5.46
C ASP A 106 11.48 -17.39 4.02
N ALA A 107 12.64 -17.50 3.37
CA ALA A 107 12.82 -17.03 2.00
C ALA A 107 11.92 -17.77 1.00
N ARG A 108 11.69 -19.07 1.20
CA ARG A 108 10.87 -19.89 0.30
C ARG A 108 9.40 -19.48 0.34
N GLU A 109 8.87 -19.28 1.53
CA GLU A 109 7.48 -18.82 1.70
C GLU A 109 7.31 -17.41 1.13
N PHE A 110 8.25 -16.50 1.40
CA PHE A 110 8.26 -15.17 0.82
C PHE A 110 8.24 -15.20 -0.71
N ASP A 111 9.17 -15.94 -1.33
CA ASP A 111 9.29 -16.05 -2.78
C ASP A 111 8.00 -16.60 -3.41
N LEU A 112 7.41 -17.63 -2.78
CA LEU A 112 6.16 -18.23 -3.25
C LEU A 112 4.99 -17.25 -3.20
N ARG A 113 4.78 -16.57 -2.06
CA ARG A 113 3.66 -15.65 -1.89
C ARG A 113 3.81 -14.40 -2.74
N LEU A 114 5.00 -13.78 -2.75
CA LEU A 114 5.28 -12.61 -3.57
C LEU A 114 5.18 -12.94 -5.07
N GLY A 115 5.69 -14.10 -5.48
CA GLY A 115 5.57 -14.56 -6.86
C GLY A 115 4.12 -14.70 -7.34
N ARG A 116 3.20 -15.17 -6.49
CA ARG A 116 1.76 -15.25 -6.81
C ARG A 116 1.14 -13.86 -6.97
N VAL A 117 1.37 -12.97 -6.01
CA VAL A 117 0.85 -11.59 -6.09
C VAL A 117 1.35 -10.87 -7.34
N LEU A 118 2.65 -10.93 -7.63
CA LEU A 118 3.23 -10.33 -8.83
C LEU A 118 2.73 -11.00 -10.11
N GLY A 119 2.52 -12.31 -10.10
CA GLY A 119 1.92 -13.07 -11.19
C GLY A 119 0.49 -12.60 -11.49
N PHE A 120 -0.33 -12.42 -10.46
CA PHE A 120 -1.66 -11.85 -10.60
C PHE A 120 -1.62 -10.42 -11.18
N LEU A 121 -0.83 -9.54 -10.59
CA LEU A 121 -0.69 -8.14 -11.05
C LEU A 121 -0.19 -8.07 -12.51
N ALA A 122 0.64 -9.03 -12.92
CA ALA A 122 1.15 -9.10 -14.28
C ALA A 122 0.11 -9.59 -15.31
N THR A 123 -0.99 -10.21 -14.89
CA THR A 123 -1.97 -10.85 -15.80
C THR A 123 -3.40 -10.37 -15.60
N MET A 124 -3.74 -9.73 -14.47
CA MET A 124 -5.09 -9.27 -14.14
C MET A 124 -5.71 -8.41 -15.24
N ASP A 125 -7.02 -8.45 -15.37
CA ASP A 125 -7.77 -7.53 -16.22
C ASP A 125 -7.63 -6.09 -15.70
N LEU A 126 -7.60 -5.13 -16.62
CA LEU A 126 -7.42 -3.71 -16.29
C LEU A 126 -8.70 -2.93 -16.63
N SER A 127 -9.10 -2.02 -15.76
CA SER A 127 -10.17 -1.06 -16.04
C SER A 127 -9.86 -0.28 -17.31
N LYS A 128 -10.80 -0.26 -18.25
CA LYS A 128 -10.62 0.33 -19.61
C LYS A 128 -9.35 -0.18 -20.33
N GLY A 129 -8.78 -1.31 -19.93
CA GLY A 129 -7.50 -1.80 -20.42
C GLY A 129 -6.28 -0.96 -20.04
N MET A 130 -6.40 -0.06 -19.06
CA MET A 130 -5.36 0.91 -18.68
C MET A 130 -4.72 0.60 -17.34
N LEU A 131 -5.50 0.57 -16.28
CA LEU A 131 -5.01 0.52 -14.90
C LEU A 131 -5.80 -0.48 -14.05
N PRO A 132 -5.29 -0.88 -12.88
CA PRO A 132 -6.03 -1.72 -11.95
C PRO A 132 -7.42 -1.17 -11.63
N ASN A 133 -8.45 -2.03 -11.72
CA ASN A 133 -9.79 -1.71 -11.22
C ASN A 133 -9.75 -1.47 -9.70
N LYS A 134 -10.68 -0.69 -9.17
CA LYS A 134 -10.74 -0.40 -7.71
C LYS A 134 -10.84 -1.66 -6.86
N ALA A 135 -11.51 -2.72 -7.36
CA ALA A 135 -11.63 -3.96 -6.62
C ALA A 135 -11.59 -5.19 -7.53
N TYR A 136 -11.10 -6.29 -6.98
CA TYR A 136 -11.06 -7.62 -7.59
C TYR A 136 -11.62 -8.64 -6.60
N SER A 137 -12.21 -9.71 -7.14
CA SER A 137 -12.58 -10.88 -6.36
C SER A 137 -11.34 -11.62 -5.92
N VAL A 138 -11.22 -11.91 -4.62
CA VAL A 138 -10.09 -12.67 -4.08
C VAL A 138 -10.04 -14.08 -4.68
N VAL A 139 -11.20 -14.71 -4.87
CA VAL A 139 -11.30 -16.10 -5.34
C VAL A 139 -11.09 -16.22 -6.86
N SER A 140 -11.74 -15.36 -7.65
CA SER A 140 -11.70 -15.48 -9.11
C SER A 140 -10.68 -14.59 -9.80
N GLY A 141 -10.12 -13.60 -9.10
CA GLY A 141 -9.24 -12.58 -9.68
C GLY A 141 -9.93 -11.63 -10.68
N LYS A 142 -11.25 -11.72 -10.86
CA LYS A 142 -11.98 -10.86 -11.79
C LYS A 142 -12.24 -9.48 -11.22
N MET A 143 -12.36 -8.47 -12.09
CA MET A 143 -12.80 -7.13 -11.71
C MET A 143 -14.21 -7.18 -11.13
N VAL A 144 -14.39 -6.56 -9.95
CA VAL A 144 -15.68 -6.52 -9.23
C VAL A 144 -15.92 -5.11 -8.68
N ASN A 145 -17.17 -4.86 -8.28
CA ASN A 145 -17.52 -3.72 -7.42
C ASN A 145 -17.28 -4.07 -5.93
N PHE A 146 -17.45 -3.10 -5.04
CA PHE A 146 -17.27 -3.33 -3.59
C PHE A 146 -18.28 -4.32 -2.97
N GLY A 147 -19.35 -4.65 -3.67
CA GLY A 147 -20.28 -5.74 -3.32
C GLY A 147 -19.89 -7.10 -3.89
N ASN A 148 -18.67 -7.26 -4.41
CA ASN A 148 -18.10 -8.47 -5.01
C ASN A 148 -18.91 -9.02 -6.21
N ARG A 149 -19.54 -8.13 -7.01
CA ARG A 149 -20.20 -8.47 -8.28
C ARG A 149 -19.30 -8.05 -9.43
N GLU A 150 -19.17 -8.87 -10.48
CA GLU A 150 -18.36 -8.59 -11.66
C GLU A 150 -18.76 -7.24 -12.28
N GLU A 151 -17.83 -6.30 -12.26
CA GLU A 151 -18.01 -4.94 -12.77
C GLU A 151 -16.67 -4.21 -12.91
N ASP A 152 -16.51 -3.49 -14.01
CA ASP A 152 -15.46 -2.48 -14.16
C ASP A 152 -15.98 -1.15 -13.56
N ILE A 153 -15.40 -0.75 -12.40
CA ILE A 153 -15.80 0.45 -11.66
C ILE A 153 -14.76 1.57 -11.69
N GLY A 154 -13.74 1.43 -12.54
CA GLY A 154 -12.66 2.41 -12.67
C GLY A 154 -11.51 2.18 -11.72
N TRP A 155 -10.58 3.11 -11.71
CA TRP A 155 -9.39 3.09 -10.85
C TRP A 155 -9.37 4.23 -9.83
N SER A 156 -8.60 4.04 -8.76
CA SER A 156 -8.18 5.07 -7.83
C SER A 156 -6.71 5.43 -8.12
N ALA A 157 -6.44 6.71 -8.33
CA ALA A 157 -5.08 7.19 -8.55
C ALA A 157 -4.24 7.09 -7.27
N LEU A 158 -4.87 7.22 -6.10
CA LEU A 158 -4.20 7.09 -4.79
C LEU A 158 -3.76 5.64 -4.55
N ASP A 159 -4.65 4.68 -4.82
CA ASP A 159 -4.34 3.26 -4.65
C ASP A 159 -3.23 2.81 -5.59
N VAL A 160 -3.30 3.22 -6.87
CA VAL A 160 -2.27 2.93 -7.88
C VAL A 160 -0.94 3.56 -7.48
N GLY A 161 -0.94 4.81 -6.98
CA GLY A 161 0.28 5.49 -6.55
C GLY A 161 0.98 4.77 -5.40
N ARG A 162 0.24 4.33 -4.36
CA ARG A 162 0.84 3.55 -3.27
C ARG A 162 1.30 2.17 -3.74
N LEU A 163 0.55 1.51 -4.62
CA LEU A 163 0.99 0.25 -5.23
C LEU A 163 2.29 0.42 -6.01
N LEU A 164 2.43 1.48 -6.79
CA LEU A 164 3.68 1.84 -7.48
C LEU A 164 4.85 1.99 -6.50
N LEU A 165 4.62 2.68 -5.38
CA LEU A 165 5.65 2.84 -4.34
C LEU A 165 6.10 1.48 -3.79
N TRP A 166 5.16 0.61 -3.44
CA TRP A 166 5.49 -0.71 -2.89
C TRP A 166 6.10 -1.66 -3.92
N LEU A 167 5.73 -1.58 -5.20
CA LEU A 167 6.45 -2.27 -6.28
C LEU A 167 7.91 -1.82 -6.35
N ARG A 168 8.17 -0.50 -6.19
CA ARG A 168 9.54 0.02 -6.19
C ARG A 168 10.32 -0.39 -4.95
N ILE A 169 9.75 -0.24 -3.75
CA ILE A 169 10.36 -0.68 -2.48
C ILE A 169 10.70 -2.18 -2.55
N THR A 170 9.76 -3.02 -2.99
CA THR A 170 9.98 -4.46 -3.13
C THR A 170 11.14 -4.77 -4.07
N GLY A 171 11.19 -4.12 -5.24
CA GLY A 171 12.29 -4.32 -6.20
C GLY A 171 13.64 -3.82 -5.70
N GLN A 172 13.67 -2.82 -4.78
CA GLN A 172 14.90 -2.33 -4.14
C GLN A 172 15.38 -3.26 -3.03
N ARG A 173 14.48 -3.64 -2.13
CA ARG A 173 14.83 -4.47 -0.96
C ARG A 173 15.06 -5.93 -1.31
N HIS A 174 14.40 -6.42 -2.38
CA HIS A 174 14.52 -7.78 -2.91
C HIS A 174 14.84 -7.75 -4.41
N PRO A 175 16.10 -7.46 -4.80
CA PRO A 175 16.48 -7.23 -6.20
C PRO A 175 16.17 -8.37 -7.17
N ALA A 176 16.04 -9.61 -6.67
CA ALA A 176 15.63 -10.76 -7.48
C ALA A 176 14.22 -10.58 -8.10
N PHE A 177 13.38 -9.73 -7.52
CA PHE A 177 12.03 -9.45 -7.98
C PHE A 177 11.92 -8.17 -8.83
N ARG A 178 13.00 -7.40 -9.00
CA ARG A 178 12.97 -6.12 -9.72
C ARG A 178 12.38 -6.23 -11.12
N GLU A 179 12.80 -7.23 -11.90
CA GLU A 179 12.29 -7.43 -13.24
C GLU A 179 10.79 -7.74 -13.26
N TYR A 180 10.29 -8.46 -12.26
CA TYR A 180 8.86 -8.79 -12.15
C TYR A 180 8.03 -7.57 -11.79
N THR A 181 8.50 -6.71 -10.87
CA THR A 181 7.85 -5.44 -10.54
C THR A 181 7.82 -4.49 -11.74
N ASP A 182 8.91 -4.39 -12.49
CA ASP A 182 8.99 -3.60 -13.73
C ASP A 182 7.97 -4.09 -14.76
N ARG A 183 7.84 -5.41 -14.97
CA ARG A 183 6.88 -6.00 -15.92
C ARG A 183 5.44 -5.69 -15.56
N VAL A 184 5.08 -5.65 -14.28
CA VAL A 184 3.75 -5.24 -13.83
C VAL A 184 3.45 -3.82 -14.31
N VAL A 185 4.33 -2.87 -14.02
CA VAL A 185 4.14 -1.45 -14.32
C VAL A 185 4.14 -1.20 -15.84
N LEU A 186 4.99 -1.90 -16.61
CA LEU A 186 5.09 -1.78 -18.06
C LEU A 186 3.80 -2.16 -18.83
N ARG A 187 2.87 -2.87 -18.20
CA ARG A 187 1.55 -3.18 -18.79
C ARG A 187 0.58 -1.99 -18.76
N TRP A 188 0.77 -1.08 -17.81
CA TRP A 188 -0.20 -0.05 -17.50
C TRP A 188 -0.08 1.16 -18.42
N SER A 189 -1.21 1.85 -18.61
CA SER A 189 -1.27 3.13 -19.31
C SER A 189 -1.59 4.25 -18.33
N PHE A 190 -0.74 5.26 -18.32
CA PHE A 190 -0.83 6.38 -17.39
C PHE A 190 -1.46 7.63 -18.02
N CYS A 191 -2.09 7.51 -19.21
CA CYS A 191 -2.60 8.65 -19.97
C CYS A 191 -3.72 9.41 -19.28
N GLU A 192 -4.57 8.71 -18.50
CA GLU A 192 -5.73 9.34 -17.87
C GLU A 192 -5.56 9.58 -16.36
N VAL A 193 -4.62 8.90 -15.70
CA VAL A 193 -4.48 8.91 -14.24
C VAL A 193 -3.73 10.11 -13.70
N LEU A 194 -2.82 10.69 -14.48
CA LEU A 194 -2.15 11.93 -14.15
C LEU A 194 -2.00 12.80 -15.39
N ASP A 195 -2.00 14.12 -15.21
CA ASP A 195 -1.65 15.07 -16.26
C ASP A 195 -0.13 15.31 -16.33
N ASP A 196 0.31 16.16 -17.26
CA ASP A 196 1.74 16.45 -17.45
C ASP A 196 2.38 17.21 -16.27
N CYS A 197 1.58 17.69 -15.34
CA CYS A 197 2.04 18.35 -14.11
C CYS A 197 1.91 17.47 -12.86
N GLY A 198 1.41 16.23 -13.02
CA GLY A 198 1.29 15.27 -11.93
C GLY A 198 0.07 15.49 -11.03
N VAL A 199 -1.00 16.11 -11.51
CA VAL A 199 -2.30 16.10 -10.85
C VAL A 199 -2.91 14.71 -11.03
N LEU A 200 -3.40 14.13 -9.94
CA LEU A 200 -3.92 12.76 -9.92
C LEU A 200 -5.43 12.70 -10.20
N TYR A 201 -5.83 11.74 -11.02
CA TYR A 201 -7.22 11.55 -11.42
C TYR A 201 -7.65 10.10 -11.26
N GLY A 202 -8.69 9.91 -10.45
CA GLY A 202 -9.45 8.68 -10.42
C GLY A 202 -10.52 8.65 -11.51
N THR A 203 -11.06 7.46 -11.77
CA THR A 203 -12.26 7.30 -12.59
C THR A 203 -13.32 6.52 -11.86
N GLN A 204 -14.57 6.79 -12.20
CA GLN A 204 -15.70 6.00 -11.73
C GLN A 204 -16.73 5.87 -12.84
N ARG A 205 -17.49 4.79 -12.78
CA ARG A 205 -18.59 4.55 -13.69
C ARG A 205 -19.90 5.08 -13.08
N ASN A 206 -20.59 5.92 -13.84
CA ASN A 206 -21.92 6.43 -13.51
C ASN A 206 -22.91 5.92 -14.58
N GLY A 207 -23.56 4.79 -14.34
CA GLY A 207 -24.36 4.11 -15.36
C GLY A 207 -23.51 3.72 -16.57
N ALA A 208 -23.82 4.24 -17.74
CA ALA A 208 -23.06 4.01 -18.98
C ALA A 208 -21.88 4.98 -19.19
N GLN A 209 -21.76 6.03 -18.40
CA GLN A 209 -20.76 7.08 -18.58
C GLN A 209 -19.58 6.91 -17.61
N TRP A 210 -18.37 7.22 -18.13
CA TRP A 210 -17.17 7.33 -17.33
C TRP A 210 -16.99 8.78 -16.86
N GLN A 211 -16.76 8.95 -15.55
CA GLN A 211 -16.43 10.23 -14.98
C GLN A 211 -14.98 10.18 -14.49
N ARG A 212 -14.17 11.15 -14.94
CA ARG A 212 -12.83 11.43 -14.41
C ARG A 212 -12.95 12.53 -13.36
N TYR A 213 -12.31 12.37 -12.21
CA TYR A 213 -12.33 13.37 -11.15
C TYR A 213 -10.93 13.50 -10.54
N GLN A 214 -10.58 14.69 -10.08
CA GLN A 214 -9.36 14.87 -9.31
C GLN A 214 -9.47 14.06 -8.02
N GLU A 215 -8.48 13.20 -7.77
CA GLU A 215 -8.43 12.39 -6.57
C GLU A 215 -7.36 12.93 -5.64
N GLY A 216 -7.72 14.01 -4.91
CA GLY A 216 -6.87 14.64 -3.90
C GLY A 216 -7.36 14.34 -2.50
N ARG A 217 -6.43 13.96 -1.61
CA ARG A 217 -6.67 13.81 -0.18
C ARG A 217 -5.38 14.11 0.54
N LEU A 218 -5.38 15.13 1.40
CA LEU A 218 -4.20 15.61 2.11
C LEU A 218 -3.41 14.45 2.76
N GLY A 219 -2.13 14.37 2.46
CA GLY A 219 -1.23 13.31 2.88
C GLY A 219 -1.28 12.07 1.97
N TYR A 220 -2.45 11.55 1.64
CA TYR A 220 -2.58 10.41 0.71
C TYR A 220 -2.22 10.79 -0.73
N GLU A 221 -2.54 12.01 -1.15
CA GLU A 221 -2.14 12.54 -2.46
C GLU A 221 -0.61 12.65 -2.55
N GLN A 222 0.05 13.12 -1.48
CA GLN A 222 1.51 13.21 -1.42
C GLN A 222 2.18 11.83 -1.45
N LEU A 223 1.62 10.85 -0.73
CA LEU A 223 2.10 9.47 -0.73
C LEU A 223 1.98 8.83 -2.13
N ALA A 224 0.81 8.99 -2.75
CA ALA A 224 0.58 8.48 -4.10
C ALA A 224 1.49 9.17 -5.12
N GLY A 225 1.60 10.49 -5.06
CA GLY A 225 2.50 11.28 -5.91
C GLY A 225 3.95 10.82 -5.81
N ALA A 226 4.42 10.51 -4.60
CA ALA A 226 5.76 9.95 -4.40
C ALA A 226 5.92 8.58 -5.08
N GLY A 227 4.86 7.76 -5.10
CA GLY A 227 4.84 6.50 -5.83
C GLY A 227 5.02 6.70 -7.33
N TYR A 228 4.29 7.61 -7.94
CA TYR A 228 4.50 7.95 -9.37
C TYR A 228 5.91 8.52 -9.61
N ALA A 229 6.38 9.42 -8.75
CA ALA A 229 7.71 10.01 -8.87
C ALA A 229 8.83 8.97 -8.76
N ALA A 230 8.68 7.92 -7.96
CA ALA A 230 9.62 6.81 -7.84
C ALA A 230 9.80 6.02 -9.15
N TRP A 231 8.88 6.18 -10.10
CA TRP A 231 8.93 5.60 -11.46
C TRP A 231 9.24 6.65 -12.54
N GLY A 232 9.70 7.85 -12.17
CA GLY A 232 10.17 8.88 -13.08
C GLY A 232 9.09 9.83 -13.62
N PHE A 233 7.84 9.75 -13.13
CA PHE A 233 6.81 10.71 -13.52
C PHE A 233 7.04 12.08 -12.89
N ASP A 234 6.74 13.16 -13.62
CA ASP A 234 6.65 14.50 -13.04
C ASP A 234 5.39 14.61 -12.19
N ALA A 235 5.52 14.30 -10.92
CA ALA A 235 4.42 14.29 -9.94
C ALA A 235 4.41 15.54 -9.05
N ARG A 236 5.01 16.67 -9.50
CA ARG A 236 5.18 17.87 -8.68
C ARG A 236 3.90 18.32 -7.98
N ARG A 237 2.79 18.40 -8.72
CA ARG A 237 1.52 18.91 -8.19
C ARG A 237 0.92 18.03 -7.10
N SER A 238 1.14 16.72 -7.14
CA SER A 238 0.65 15.80 -6.12
C SER A 238 1.62 15.62 -4.95
N VAL A 239 2.93 15.80 -5.14
CA VAL A 239 3.89 15.73 -4.02
C VAL A 239 4.01 17.05 -3.25
N GLU A 240 3.70 18.17 -3.87
CA GLU A 240 3.62 19.47 -3.20
C GLU A 240 2.40 19.52 -2.28
N LEU A 241 2.50 20.30 -1.20
CA LEU A 241 1.34 20.59 -0.38
C LEU A 241 0.37 21.46 -1.17
N PRO A 242 -0.95 21.16 -1.11
CA PRO A 242 -1.96 22.02 -1.73
C PRO A 242 -1.99 23.40 -1.05
N PRO A 243 -2.78 24.36 -1.54
CA PRO A 243 -3.06 25.56 -0.78
C PRO A 243 -3.57 25.21 0.62
N MET A 244 -2.85 25.68 1.66
CA MET A 244 -3.13 25.31 3.04
C MET A 244 -3.78 26.48 3.80
N GLN A 245 -4.70 26.13 4.69
CA GLN A 245 -5.15 26.99 5.78
C GLN A 245 -4.82 26.34 7.12
N GLN A 246 -5.01 27.04 8.20
CA GLN A 246 -4.73 26.53 9.54
C GLN A 246 -5.90 26.79 10.50
N SER A 247 -6.10 25.84 11.40
CA SER A 247 -7.00 25.97 12.55
C SER A 247 -6.20 25.86 13.84
N ASN A 248 -6.51 26.69 14.82
CA ASN A 248 -5.89 26.58 16.15
C ASN A 248 -6.68 25.57 16.98
N ILE A 249 -6.07 24.42 17.27
CA ILE A 249 -6.67 23.37 18.10
C ILE A 249 -5.79 23.21 19.34
N HIS A 250 -6.31 23.51 20.50
CA HIS A 250 -5.58 23.43 21.78
C HIS A 250 -4.26 24.24 21.80
N GLY A 251 -4.17 25.33 21.04
CA GLY A 251 -2.96 26.13 20.93
C GLY A 251 -1.96 25.65 19.89
N ILE A 252 -2.24 24.55 19.21
CA ILE A 252 -1.45 24.02 18.09
C ILE A 252 -2.09 24.48 16.78
N ALA A 253 -1.29 25.08 15.89
CA ALA A 253 -1.71 25.36 14.52
C ALA A 253 -1.74 24.05 13.74
N VAL A 254 -2.93 23.63 13.30
CA VAL A 254 -3.14 22.43 12.48
C VAL A 254 -3.45 22.87 11.06
N HIS A 255 -2.58 22.50 10.13
CA HIS A 255 -2.76 22.81 8.72
C HIS A 255 -3.72 21.82 8.05
N TYR A 256 -4.59 22.34 7.18
CA TYR A 256 -5.52 21.55 6.38
C TYR A 256 -5.61 22.07 4.94
N ASP A 257 -6.07 21.22 4.03
CA ASP A 257 -6.25 21.54 2.63
C ASP A 257 -7.36 22.59 2.43
N ALA A 258 -7.02 23.71 1.83
CA ALA A 258 -7.95 24.80 1.58
C ALA A 258 -8.77 24.65 0.30
N ARG A 259 -8.54 23.59 -0.50
CA ARG A 259 -9.32 23.34 -1.73
C ARG A 259 -10.77 23.03 -1.38
N ASP A 260 -11.70 23.57 -2.16
CA ASP A 260 -13.12 23.25 -2.01
C ASP A 260 -13.43 21.89 -2.64
N PRO A 261 -13.84 20.87 -1.86
CA PRO A 261 -14.13 19.53 -2.40
C PRO A 261 -15.22 19.52 -3.48
N ARG A 262 -16.14 20.47 -3.44
CA ARG A 262 -17.24 20.57 -4.41
C ARG A 262 -16.78 20.94 -5.81
N THR A 263 -15.66 21.65 -5.93
CA THR A 263 -15.10 22.12 -7.21
C THR A 263 -13.91 21.29 -7.67
N THR A 264 -13.11 20.77 -6.74
CA THR A 264 -11.87 20.05 -7.04
C THR A 264 -11.97 18.54 -6.89
N GLY A 265 -12.99 18.05 -6.16
CA GLY A 265 -13.06 16.63 -5.76
C GLY A 265 -12.09 16.26 -4.63
N ALA A 266 -11.18 17.16 -4.25
CA ALA A 266 -10.24 16.93 -3.15
C ALA A 266 -10.96 16.92 -1.81
N GLN A 267 -10.63 15.96 -0.95
CA GLN A 267 -11.14 15.86 0.41
C GLN A 267 -10.09 16.37 1.39
N ASN A 268 -10.52 17.08 2.43
CA ASN A 268 -9.66 17.81 3.35
C ASN A 268 -9.57 17.29 4.80
N PRO A 269 -9.94 16.04 5.14
CA PRO A 269 -9.76 15.56 6.51
C PRO A 269 -8.28 15.46 6.85
N VAL A 270 -7.92 15.95 8.02
CA VAL A 270 -6.57 15.78 8.59
C VAL A 270 -6.54 14.47 9.35
N LEU A 271 -5.78 13.51 8.86
CA LEU A 271 -5.69 12.14 9.37
C LEU A 271 -4.25 11.81 9.77
N THR A 272 -4.06 10.85 10.66
CA THR A 272 -2.73 10.41 11.11
C THR A 272 -2.03 9.52 10.08
N MET A 273 -2.74 8.51 9.54
CA MET A 273 -2.09 7.45 8.75
C MET A 273 -1.38 7.91 7.49
N PRO A 274 -1.88 8.85 6.67
CA PRO A 274 -1.13 9.26 5.49
C PRO A 274 0.25 9.84 5.82
N TRP A 275 0.36 10.61 6.91
CA TRP A 275 1.63 11.17 7.38
C TRP A 275 2.54 10.13 8.01
N ALA A 276 1.94 9.14 8.69
CA ALA A 276 2.68 8.02 9.26
C ALA A 276 3.25 7.11 8.16
N LEU A 277 2.49 6.80 7.11
CA LEU A 277 2.98 6.04 5.95
C LEU A 277 4.10 6.79 5.23
N LEU A 278 3.95 8.11 4.98
CA LEU A 278 5.03 8.95 4.45
C LEU A 278 6.30 8.87 5.31
N GLY A 279 6.15 8.78 6.64
CA GLY A 279 7.28 8.62 7.56
C GLY A 279 7.94 7.25 7.47
N MET A 280 7.15 6.18 7.55
CA MET A 280 7.67 4.81 7.54
C MET A 280 8.20 4.40 6.16
N GLU A 281 7.45 4.70 5.09
CA GLU A 281 7.81 4.30 3.76
C GLU A 281 8.93 5.17 3.16
N LEU A 282 8.93 6.50 3.40
CA LEU A 282 9.81 7.47 2.74
C LEU A 282 10.72 8.28 3.67
N GLY A 283 10.57 8.15 5.01
CA GLY A 283 11.28 9.00 5.97
C GLY A 283 10.95 10.49 5.83
N TRP A 284 9.74 10.82 5.36
CA TRP A 284 9.31 12.17 4.96
C TRP A 284 10.24 12.83 3.93
N GLN A 285 11.06 12.05 3.23
CA GLN A 285 11.90 12.56 2.16
C GLN A 285 11.09 12.64 0.87
N ARG A 286 11.22 13.77 0.19
CA ARG A 286 10.59 13.97 -1.11
C ARG A 286 11.48 13.57 -2.26
N PRO A 287 10.86 13.21 -3.39
CA PRO A 287 11.54 13.23 -4.69
C PRO A 287 11.99 14.64 -5.13
N ALA A 288 11.48 15.72 -4.50
CA ALA A 288 11.82 17.12 -4.84
C ALA A 288 12.09 17.97 -3.58
N PRO A 289 12.98 19.00 -3.63
CA PRO A 289 13.32 19.83 -2.48
C PRO A 289 12.12 20.63 -1.95
N GLY A 290 12.09 20.90 -0.64
CA GLY A 290 11.20 21.88 -0.01
C GLY A 290 9.94 21.34 0.66
N ALA A 291 9.83 20.05 1.04
CA ALA A 291 8.63 19.54 1.69
C ALA A 291 8.61 19.78 3.19
N ALA A 292 7.50 20.36 3.61
CA ALA A 292 7.13 20.46 5.01
C ALA A 292 6.36 19.21 5.51
N TRP A 293 6.49 18.03 4.88
CA TRP A 293 5.74 16.82 5.25
C TRP A 293 5.96 16.44 6.72
N LYS A 294 7.24 16.46 7.15
CA LYS A 294 7.55 16.16 8.55
C LYS A 294 6.95 17.21 9.50
N ALA A 295 6.95 18.48 9.14
CA ALA A 295 6.37 19.52 9.98
C ALA A 295 4.86 19.31 10.17
N ILE A 296 4.12 18.99 9.09
CA ILE A 296 2.70 18.64 9.17
C ILE A 296 2.49 17.35 9.99
N ALA A 297 3.31 16.34 9.76
CA ALA A 297 3.25 15.10 10.55
C ALA A 297 3.46 15.36 12.05
N ASP A 298 4.40 16.23 12.40
CA ASP A 298 4.66 16.61 13.79
C ASP A 298 3.51 17.43 14.39
N GLU A 299 2.83 18.27 13.61
CA GLU A 299 1.62 18.99 14.06
C GLU A 299 0.49 18.01 14.37
N VAL A 300 0.25 17.07 13.46
CA VAL A 300 -0.75 16.00 13.61
C VAL A 300 -0.49 15.17 14.86
N MET A 301 0.77 14.83 15.13
CA MET A 301 1.15 14.12 16.35
C MET A 301 0.94 14.98 17.59
N ARG A 302 1.48 16.20 17.62
CA ARG A 302 1.47 17.09 18.80
C ARG A 302 0.07 17.50 19.23
N VAL A 303 -0.84 17.75 18.31
CA VAL A 303 -2.21 18.15 18.65
C VAL A 303 -2.97 17.02 19.37
N GLN A 304 -2.71 15.77 19.02
CA GLN A 304 -3.30 14.61 19.69
C GLN A 304 -2.69 14.40 21.08
N GLU A 305 -1.37 14.60 21.22
CA GLU A 305 -0.70 14.61 22.53
C GLU A 305 -1.22 15.73 23.43
N GLU A 306 -1.44 16.94 22.88
CA GLU A 306 -1.96 18.06 23.65
C GLU A 306 -3.40 17.83 24.12
N ARG A 307 -4.24 17.18 23.30
CA ARG A 307 -5.57 16.74 23.72
C ARG A 307 -5.49 15.78 24.91
N TRP A 308 -4.55 14.84 24.87
CA TRP A 308 -4.29 13.98 26.03
C TRP A 308 -3.83 14.76 27.27
N ARG A 309 -2.94 15.74 27.10
CA ARG A 309 -2.46 16.53 28.25
C ARG A 309 -3.59 17.29 28.94
N ARG A 310 -4.50 17.89 28.15
CA ARG A 310 -5.63 18.70 28.63
C ARG A 310 -6.78 17.86 29.11
N ASP A 311 -7.28 16.99 28.25
CA ASP A 311 -8.59 16.36 28.41
C ASP A 311 -8.46 14.92 28.93
N LYS A 312 -7.25 14.39 29.04
CA LYS A 312 -6.93 12.98 29.37
C LYS A 312 -7.56 11.98 28.40
N LEU A 313 -7.83 12.41 27.17
CA LEU A 313 -8.41 11.60 26.13
C LEU A 313 -7.33 11.11 25.16
N LEU A 314 -7.03 9.80 25.19
CA LEU A 314 -6.11 9.19 24.22
C LEU A 314 -6.70 9.30 22.83
N THR A 315 -5.88 9.75 21.87
CA THR A 315 -6.31 10.06 20.51
C THR A 315 -5.28 9.54 19.51
N ALA A 316 -5.72 8.69 18.59
CA ALA A 316 -4.93 8.22 17.45
C ALA A 316 -5.88 8.08 16.24
N ARG A 317 -6.35 9.24 15.74
CA ARG A 317 -7.41 9.31 14.74
C ARG A 317 -6.91 9.08 13.34
N SER A 318 -7.60 8.22 12.63
CA SER A 318 -7.41 7.99 11.21
C SER A 318 -8.68 7.46 10.56
N ASP A 319 -8.66 7.24 9.24
CA ASP A 319 -9.72 6.50 8.57
C ASP A 319 -9.69 5.03 9.00
N TYR A 320 -10.84 4.37 8.98
CA TYR A 320 -10.96 2.95 9.28
C TYR A 320 -12.22 2.35 8.63
N GLN A 321 -12.31 1.02 8.64
CA GLN A 321 -13.41 0.28 8.02
C GLN A 321 -14.42 -0.26 9.05
N MET A 322 -15.67 -0.36 8.61
CA MET A 322 -16.77 -0.97 9.34
C MET A 322 -17.45 -2.03 8.48
N ARG A 323 -18.06 -3.03 9.12
CA ARG A 323 -18.87 -4.04 8.42
C ARG A 323 -20.21 -3.50 7.92
N GLU A 324 -20.72 -2.50 8.60
CA GLU A 324 -22.02 -1.86 8.35
C GLU A 324 -21.82 -0.40 7.96
N ALA A 325 -22.85 0.22 7.40
CA ALA A 325 -22.80 1.65 7.08
C ALA A 325 -22.41 2.46 8.33
N PRO A 326 -21.50 3.43 8.14
CA PRO A 326 -21.06 4.04 6.89
C PRO A 326 -19.90 3.32 6.14
N TYR A 327 -19.58 2.09 6.44
CA TYR A 327 -18.52 1.22 5.87
C TYR A 327 -17.10 1.77 5.95
N VAL A 328 -16.90 3.06 5.67
CA VAL A 328 -15.62 3.76 5.84
C VAL A 328 -15.88 5.00 6.69
N VAL A 329 -15.08 5.18 7.71
CA VAL A 329 -15.10 6.32 8.62
C VAL A 329 -13.80 7.11 8.43
N LEU A 330 -13.94 8.42 8.19
CA LEU A 330 -12.85 9.39 8.20
C LEU A 330 -12.84 10.03 9.59
N ASP A 331 -12.15 9.38 10.52
CA ASP A 331 -12.04 9.86 11.91
C ASP A 331 -10.90 10.88 11.99
N SER A 332 -11.25 12.15 11.82
CA SER A 332 -10.30 13.22 11.57
C SER A 332 -9.95 14.05 12.80
N ILE A 333 -8.77 14.65 12.75
CA ILE A 333 -8.34 15.69 13.67
C ILE A 333 -9.04 17.02 13.34
N PHE A 334 -9.23 17.27 12.04
CA PHE A 334 -9.94 18.42 11.52
C PHE A 334 -10.56 18.07 10.17
N ALA A 335 -11.84 18.37 10.01
CA ALA A 335 -12.53 18.28 8.73
C ALA A 335 -13.79 19.16 8.73
N SER A 336 -14.16 19.67 7.55
CA SER A 336 -15.40 20.44 7.33
C SER A 336 -15.57 21.63 8.28
N GLY A 337 -14.46 22.25 8.72
CA GLY A 337 -14.48 23.42 9.61
C GLY A 337 -14.44 23.08 11.12
N TYR A 338 -14.45 21.82 11.50
CA TYR A 338 -14.52 21.38 12.89
C TYR A 338 -13.33 20.51 13.29
N ALA A 339 -12.80 20.80 14.49
CA ALA A 339 -11.82 19.94 15.14
C ALA A 339 -12.49 18.64 15.63
N TRP A 340 -11.75 17.54 15.55
CA TRP A 340 -12.18 16.22 16.04
C TRP A 340 -13.43 15.70 15.37
N ASN A 341 -13.64 16.05 14.09
CA ASN A 341 -14.81 15.65 13.34
C ASN A 341 -14.66 14.22 12.79
N THR A 342 -15.63 13.36 13.08
CA THR A 342 -15.70 11.97 12.59
C THR A 342 -16.80 11.89 11.54
N ILE A 343 -16.40 11.63 10.27
CA ILE A 343 -17.30 11.66 9.11
C ILE A 343 -17.36 10.27 8.46
N GLY A 344 -18.55 9.82 8.14
CA GLY A 344 -18.75 8.60 7.35
C GLY A 344 -18.52 8.83 5.84
N SER A 345 -18.37 7.76 5.10
CA SER A 345 -18.29 7.80 3.63
C SER A 345 -19.56 8.37 2.97
N ASP A 346 -20.66 8.43 3.70
CA ASP A 346 -21.91 9.08 3.30
C ASP A 346 -21.95 10.60 3.55
N GLY A 347 -20.85 11.17 4.07
CA GLY A 347 -20.70 12.59 4.37
C GLY A 347 -21.38 13.05 5.66
N LYS A 348 -21.97 12.14 6.46
CA LYS A 348 -22.60 12.47 7.73
C LYS A 348 -21.61 12.40 8.88
N GLU A 349 -21.93 13.12 9.96
CA GLU A 349 -21.14 13.14 11.18
C GLU A 349 -21.52 11.98 12.12
N TYR A 350 -20.51 11.34 12.71
CA TYR A 350 -20.64 10.16 13.55
C TYR A 350 -19.74 10.26 14.80
N GLU A 351 -19.97 11.23 15.66
CA GLU A 351 -19.13 11.51 16.83
C GLU A 351 -18.84 10.25 17.69
N LYS A 352 -19.83 9.37 17.83
CA LYS A 352 -19.71 8.14 18.62
C LYS A 352 -18.77 7.09 17.99
N LEU A 353 -18.39 7.27 16.73
CA LEU A 353 -17.48 6.41 16.00
C LEU A 353 -16.03 6.90 16.07
N ALA A 354 -15.72 7.91 16.89
CA ALA A 354 -14.34 8.32 17.15
C ALA A 354 -13.52 7.17 17.74
N LEU A 355 -12.34 6.89 17.15
CA LEU A 355 -11.57 5.68 17.41
C LEU A 355 -10.12 6.00 17.79
N VAL A 356 -9.58 5.34 18.80
CA VAL A 356 -8.14 5.15 18.94
C VAL A 356 -7.76 4.01 18.01
N ALA A 357 -7.30 4.36 16.80
CA ALA A 357 -7.01 3.38 15.76
C ALA A 357 -5.72 2.60 16.07
N THR A 358 -5.79 1.26 16.03
CA THR A 358 -4.64 0.38 16.29
C THR A 358 -3.46 0.71 15.39
N ARG A 359 -3.69 0.82 14.08
CA ARG A 359 -2.63 1.12 13.11
C ARG A 359 -1.97 2.47 13.35
N ALA A 360 -2.75 3.50 13.70
CA ALA A 360 -2.20 4.82 14.02
C ALA A 360 -1.40 4.80 15.32
N ALA A 361 -1.87 4.09 16.36
CA ALA A 361 -1.15 3.95 17.63
C ALA A 361 0.22 3.28 17.44
N PHE A 362 0.30 2.17 16.69
CA PHE A 362 1.58 1.50 16.39
C PHE A 362 2.50 2.37 15.54
N ALA A 363 1.98 3.02 14.51
CA ALA A 363 2.76 3.89 13.65
C ALA A 363 3.30 5.11 14.40
N MET A 364 2.48 5.76 15.25
CA MET A 364 2.93 6.86 16.11
C MET A 364 3.99 6.39 17.11
N GLY A 365 3.83 5.21 17.71
CA GLY A 365 4.81 4.63 18.62
C GLY A 365 6.16 4.34 17.96
N ALA A 366 6.16 3.99 16.69
CA ALA A 366 7.39 3.75 15.93
C ALA A 366 8.09 5.04 15.47
N LEU A 367 7.32 6.05 15.05
CA LEU A 367 7.83 7.29 14.47
C LEU A 367 8.18 8.37 15.50
N TRP A 368 7.45 8.44 16.60
CA TRP A 368 7.63 9.43 17.67
C TRP A 368 7.66 8.74 19.05
N PRO A 369 8.73 7.99 19.37
CA PRO A 369 8.81 7.30 20.64
C PRO A 369 8.80 8.29 21.83
N GLY A 370 7.89 8.06 22.78
CA GLY A 370 7.70 8.92 23.95
C GLY A 370 6.57 8.42 24.84
N ASP A 371 6.36 9.07 25.99
CA ASP A 371 5.37 8.65 26.99
C ASP A 371 3.94 8.59 26.44
N TYR A 372 3.58 9.56 25.62
CA TYR A 372 2.23 9.61 25.03
C TYR A 372 2.01 8.46 24.05
N THR A 373 2.93 8.27 23.14
CA THR A 373 2.82 7.22 22.11
C THR A 373 2.95 5.82 22.69
N GLN A 374 3.74 5.66 23.76
CA GLN A 374 3.76 4.41 24.53
C GLN A 374 2.38 4.12 25.16
N ARG A 375 1.72 5.13 25.75
CA ARG A 375 0.33 4.97 26.25
C ARG A 375 -0.67 4.59 25.17
N LEU A 376 -0.50 5.12 23.96
CA LEU A 376 -1.32 4.72 22.81
C LEU A 376 -1.13 3.22 22.52
N VAL A 377 0.12 2.78 22.37
CA VAL A 377 0.42 1.35 22.13
C VAL A 377 -0.12 0.49 23.28
N ASP A 378 0.10 0.88 24.53
CA ASP A 378 -0.42 0.15 25.70
C ASP A 378 -1.94 0.02 25.68
N SER A 379 -2.65 1.04 25.17
CA SER A 379 -4.12 1.05 25.09
C SER A 379 -4.70 0.11 24.04
N VAL A 380 -3.90 -0.25 23.02
CA VAL A 380 -4.32 -1.11 21.90
C VAL A 380 -3.61 -2.48 21.89
N GLN A 381 -2.52 -2.67 22.63
CA GLN A 381 -1.67 -3.86 22.55
C GLN A 381 -2.35 -5.21 22.82
N ARG A 382 -3.59 -5.20 23.30
CA ARG A 382 -4.41 -6.40 23.54
C ARG A 382 -5.66 -6.47 22.64
N LEU A 383 -5.80 -5.56 21.67
CA LEU A 383 -6.95 -5.50 20.78
C LEU A 383 -6.74 -6.39 19.55
N TYR A 384 -6.69 -7.68 19.75
CA TYR A 384 -6.52 -8.65 18.68
C TYR A 384 -7.22 -9.98 18.99
N ASP A 385 -7.51 -10.71 17.96
CA ASP A 385 -7.82 -12.13 18.01
C ASP A 385 -6.51 -12.89 17.75
N PRO A 386 -6.06 -13.81 18.62
CA PRO A 386 -4.76 -14.47 18.49
C PRO A 386 -4.61 -15.29 17.20
N ASP A 387 -5.72 -15.75 16.65
CA ASP A 387 -5.74 -16.58 15.45
C ASP A 387 -6.09 -15.79 14.18
N ARG A 388 -6.61 -14.56 14.29
CA ARG A 388 -7.15 -13.81 13.14
C ARG A 388 -6.46 -12.46 12.89
N GLY A 389 -5.80 -11.87 13.89
CA GLY A 389 -5.10 -10.61 13.75
C GLY A 389 -5.67 -9.45 14.57
N TRP A 390 -5.17 -8.25 14.30
CA TRP A 390 -5.47 -7.03 15.03
C TRP A 390 -6.82 -6.43 14.66
N PHE A 391 -7.54 -5.95 15.69
CA PHE A 391 -8.76 -5.16 15.54
C PHE A 391 -8.43 -3.74 15.05
N GLU A 392 -9.39 -3.07 14.40
CA GLU A 392 -9.26 -1.68 13.95
C GLU A 392 -8.92 -0.71 15.08
N GLY A 393 -9.42 -0.95 16.31
CA GLY A 393 -9.12 -0.10 17.44
C GLY A 393 -10.11 -0.23 18.58
N ARG A 394 -10.22 0.86 19.37
CA ARG A 394 -11.21 1.01 20.43
C ARG A 394 -11.89 2.38 20.33
N PHE A 395 -13.17 2.44 20.56
CA PHE A 395 -13.89 3.71 20.54
C PHE A 395 -13.39 4.65 21.65
N GLU A 396 -13.23 5.93 21.35
CA GLU A 396 -12.87 6.95 22.34
C GLU A 396 -13.93 7.01 23.45
N ALA A 397 -15.21 6.95 23.06
CA ALA A 397 -16.32 6.90 24.00
C ALA A 397 -16.48 5.47 24.57
N GLY A 398 -16.28 5.33 25.87
CA GLY A 398 -16.50 4.07 26.58
C GLY A 398 -15.42 3.00 26.40
N GLY A 399 -14.47 3.16 25.48
CA GLY A 399 -13.33 2.27 25.31
C GLY A 399 -13.63 0.87 24.77
N ALA A 400 -14.83 0.60 24.25
CA ALA A 400 -15.19 -0.69 23.68
C ALA A 400 -14.36 -1.01 22.44
N PRO A 401 -13.90 -2.27 22.24
CA PRO A 401 -13.18 -2.67 21.04
C PRO A 401 -14.03 -2.54 19.78
N HIS A 402 -13.48 -2.00 18.70
CA HIS A 402 -14.00 -2.17 17.37
C HIS A 402 -13.33 -3.40 16.74
N ALA A 403 -13.97 -4.56 16.93
CA ALA A 403 -13.39 -5.87 16.62
C ALA A 403 -13.44 -6.23 15.12
N HIS A 404 -13.57 -5.24 14.22
CA HIS A 404 -13.34 -5.45 12.80
C HIS A 404 -11.84 -5.67 12.54
N ILE A 405 -11.50 -6.57 11.63
CA ILE A 405 -10.11 -6.94 11.34
C ILE A 405 -9.89 -6.74 9.84
N THR A 406 -8.87 -5.97 9.46
CA THR A 406 -8.57 -5.63 8.07
C THR A 406 -7.12 -5.86 7.72
N LEU A 407 -6.85 -6.00 6.42
CA LEU A 407 -5.49 -6.04 5.90
C LEU A 407 -4.74 -4.75 6.22
N ASN A 408 -5.38 -3.59 6.05
CA ASN A 408 -4.76 -2.29 6.28
C ASN A 408 -4.19 -2.16 7.70
N THR A 409 -4.96 -2.58 8.72
CA THR A 409 -4.49 -2.49 10.10
C THR A 409 -3.35 -3.48 10.37
N ASN A 410 -3.45 -4.72 9.88
CA ASN A 410 -2.44 -5.73 10.12
C ASN A 410 -1.13 -5.45 9.34
N ALA A 411 -1.23 -4.98 8.10
CA ALA A 411 -0.06 -4.54 7.34
C ALA A 411 0.64 -3.35 8.00
N ALA A 412 -0.11 -2.32 8.43
CA ALA A 412 0.46 -1.15 9.09
C ALA A 412 1.15 -1.48 10.45
N VAL A 413 0.63 -2.46 11.20
CA VAL A 413 1.33 -2.96 12.40
C VAL A 413 2.66 -3.61 12.03
N LEU A 414 2.70 -4.43 10.97
CA LEU A 414 3.94 -5.04 10.47
C LEU A 414 4.92 -3.97 9.97
N GLU A 415 4.45 -2.97 9.23
CA GLU A 415 5.26 -1.84 8.77
C GLU A 415 5.86 -1.05 9.95
N ALA A 416 5.04 -0.73 10.96
CA ALA A 416 5.51 0.00 12.14
C ALA A 416 6.61 -0.77 12.90
N LEU A 417 6.45 -2.09 13.04
CA LEU A 417 7.44 -2.94 13.68
C LEU A 417 8.71 -3.10 12.83
N LEU A 418 8.58 -3.23 11.50
CA LEU A 418 9.72 -3.23 10.59
C LEU A 418 10.48 -1.90 10.64
N PHE A 419 9.77 -0.77 10.62
CA PHE A 419 10.38 0.56 10.70
C PHE A 419 11.24 0.73 11.94
N LYS A 420 10.84 0.21 13.10
CA LYS A 420 11.65 0.22 14.33
C LYS A 420 13.00 -0.49 14.17
N VAL A 421 13.08 -1.46 13.26
CA VAL A 421 14.30 -2.25 13.03
C VAL A 421 15.16 -1.64 11.90
N THR A 422 14.53 -1.17 10.83
CA THR A 422 15.24 -0.81 9.57
C THR A 422 15.24 0.68 9.27
N GLY A 423 14.38 1.48 9.92
CA GLY A 423 14.07 2.84 9.48
C GLY A 423 13.25 2.86 8.20
N PRO A 424 13.26 3.94 7.43
CA PRO A 424 12.47 4.10 6.21
C PRO A 424 12.75 3.02 5.16
N PHE A 425 11.71 2.66 4.41
CA PHE A 425 11.79 1.51 3.48
C PHE A 425 12.31 1.86 2.10
N TYR A 426 11.98 3.03 1.59
CA TYR A 426 12.39 3.51 0.28
C TYR A 426 13.69 4.30 0.34
N THR A 427 14.60 4.02 -0.58
CA THR A 427 15.81 4.81 -0.81
C THR A 427 15.77 5.35 -2.23
N PRO A 428 15.85 6.68 -2.43
CA PRO A 428 15.93 7.25 -3.78
C PRO A 428 17.12 6.69 -4.56
N ASP A 429 16.88 6.18 -5.75
CA ASP A 429 17.94 5.69 -6.63
C ASP A 429 18.74 6.87 -7.20
N PRO A 430 20.06 6.90 -7.04
CA PRO A 430 20.90 7.96 -7.61
C PRO A 430 21.07 7.87 -9.13
N VAL A 431 20.74 6.72 -9.71
CA VAL A 431 20.88 6.43 -11.15
C VAL A 431 19.52 5.97 -11.69
N PRO A 432 19.14 6.36 -12.92
CA PRO A 432 17.91 5.88 -13.56
C PRO A 432 17.80 4.35 -13.48
N GLY A 433 16.68 3.86 -12.94
CA GLY A 433 16.44 2.45 -12.81
C GLY A 433 16.22 1.76 -14.16
N HIS A 434 16.17 0.44 -14.15
CA HIS A 434 15.93 -0.37 -15.34
C HIS A 434 14.62 -0.01 -16.07
N PHE A 435 13.59 0.38 -15.32
CA PHE A 435 12.32 0.87 -15.87
C PHE A 435 12.52 2.15 -16.70
N GLU A 436 13.25 3.14 -16.21
CA GLU A 436 13.50 4.40 -16.91
C GLU A 436 14.28 4.19 -18.20
N LEU A 437 15.26 3.28 -18.21
CA LEU A 437 15.99 2.91 -19.42
C LEU A 437 15.07 2.25 -20.46
N ARG A 438 14.17 1.38 -20.03
CA ARG A 438 13.20 0.72 -20.93
C ARG A 438 12.13 1.67 -21.45
N THR A 439 11.69 2.63 -20.66
CA THR A 439 10.68 3.62 -21.11
C THR A 439 11.25 4.61 -22.11
N ARG A 440 12.58 4.75 -22.20
CA ARG A 440 13.27 5.53 -23.25
C ARG A 440 13.41 4.80 -24.58
N ASP A 441 13.21 3.49 -24.59
CA ASP A 441 13.24 2.68 -25.80
C ASP A 441 11.90 2.74 -26.53
N THR A 442 11.84 3.54 -27.60
CA THR A 442 10.61 3.93 -28.32
C THR A 442 10.16 2.94 -29.41
N PHE A 443 10.78 1.76 -29.54
CA PHE A 443 10.43 0.84 -30.60
C PHE A 443 9.04 0.20 -30.45
N ALA A 444 8.12 0.59 -31.32
CA ALA A 444 6.85 -0.10 -31.67
C ALA A 444 5.86 -0.29 -30.51
N ARG A 445 5.64 0.70 -29.61
CA ARG A 445 4.68 0.59 -28.52
C ARG A 445 3.51 1.57 -28.69
N LEU A 446 2.31 1.14 -28.32
CA LEU A 446 1.20 2.04 -28.10
C LEU A 446 1.61 3.10 -27.08
N ASN A 447 1.27 4.38 -27.34
CA ASN A 447 1.48 5.44 -26.37
C ASN A 447 0.75 5.09 -25.06
N ARG A 448 1.49 4.89 -23.98
CA ARG A 448 0.99 4.59 -22.66
C ARG A 448 1.23 5.73 -21.67
N CYS A 449 1.74 6.85 -22.19
CA CYS A 449 2.08 8.05 -21.43
C CYS A 449 3.05 7.74 -20.27
N TRP A 450 4.04 6.92 -20.54
CA TRP A 450 5.17 6.71 -19.64
C TRP A 450 6.01 8.00 -19.52
N PRO A 451 6.87 8.15 -18.51
CA PRO A 451 7.63 9.39 -18.32
C PRO A 451 8.33 9.93 -19.58
N ALA A 452 8.94 9.05 -20.37
CA ALA A 452 9.64 9.43 -21.61
C ALA A 452 8.71 9.84 -22.77
N GLU A 453 7.41 9.53 -22.68
CA GLU A 453 6.39 9.83 -23.69
C GLU A 453 5.58 11.10 -23.35
N ARG A 454 5.83 11.71 -22.18
CA ARG A 454 5.05 12.84 -21.66
C ARG A 454 5.69 14.18 -22.00
N GLY A 455 4.84 15.17 -22.18
CA GLY A 455 5.27 16.57 -22.32
C GLY A 455 5.78 17.15 -21.00
N ALA A 456 6.49 18.26 -21.11
CA ALA A 456 6.83 19.05 -19.92
C ALA A 456 5.55 19.73 -19.35
N CYS A 457 5.49 19.88 -18.02
CA CYS A 457 4.44 20.66 -17.39
C CYS A 457 4.47 22.11 -17.87
N THR A 458 3.44 22.51 -18.60
CA THR A 458 3.27 23.86 -19.15
C THR A 458 2.28 24.72 -18.37
N ALA A 459 1.65 24.18 -17.31
CA ALA A 459 0.69 24.93 -16.51
C ALA A 459 1.36 26.16 -15.87
N ALA A 460 0.79 27.32 -16.11
CA ALA A 460 1.18 28.58 -15.47
C ALA A 460 1.21 28.41 -13.94
N ARG A 461 2.21 29.06 -13.33
CA ARG A 461 2.43 29.12 -11.88
C ARG A 461 1.26 29.81 -11.18
#